data_a4d18cf41abc53429a42c77f1cf81730
#
_entry.id   a4d18cf41abc53429a42c77f1cf81730
#
_cell.length_a   1.000
_cell.length_b   1.000
_cell.length_c   1.000
_cell.angle_alpha   90.00
_cell.angle_beta   90.00
_cell.angle_gamma   90.00
#
_symmetry.space_group_name_H-M   'P 1'
#
loop_
_entity.id
_entity.type
_entity.pdbx_description
1 polymer ?
#
loop_
_entity_poly.entity_id
_entity_poly.type
_entity_poly.pdbx_seq_one_letter_code
_entity_poly.pdbx_strand_id
1 'polypeptide(L)'
;MQGSGGHTAEMLQLVRCMLSSGKLSGTRRVYVVAKTDGLSENKAISLEEHVGGISRGGLDREGPVFRVERIDRAREVGQSYLTSVATTVRSFMTTATLVLRYRPGMVVVNGPGTCLPIVVWARVLVPGCRVYYVESIARVDHLSLTGKVLLKLGLVNGGFFVQWKELADTLKEQGCGRVVFAGRVY
;
A
#
# COMPACT_ATOMS: atom_id res chain seq x y z
N MET A 1 -13.67 15.86 -7.94
CA MET A 1 -12.19 15.87 -7.81
C MET A 1 -11.82 15.06 -6.56
N GLN A 2 -11.66 13.76 -6.69
CA GLN A 2 -11.11 12.96 -5.58
C GLN A 2 -9.60 12.92 -5.79
N GLY A 3 -8.88 13.80 -5.09
CA GLY A 3 -7.44 13.80 -5.04
C GLY A 3 -6.92 12.53 -4.32
N SER A 4 -5.68 12.18 -4.62
CA SER A 4 -4.89 11.10 -4.01
C SER A 4 -4.87 11.07 -2.46
N GLY A 5 -5.44 12.08 -1.79
CA GLY A 5 -5.50 12.22 -0.34
C GLY A 5 -6.35 11.18 0.41
N GLY A 6 -7.35 10.56 -0.22
CA GLY A 6 -8.21 9.58 0.43
C GLY A 6 -7.47 8.31 0.84
N HIS A 7 -6.83 7.65 -0.12
CA HIS A 7 -6.09 6.41 0.14
C HIS A 7 -4.90 6.58 1.11
N THR A 8 -4.25 7.74 1.07
CA THR A 8 -3.19 8.07 2.03
C THR A 8 -3.74 8.21 3.43
N ALA A 9 -4.86 8.92 3.60
CA ALA A 9 -5.49 9.07 4.92
C ALA A 9 -5.90 7.71 5.49
N GLU A 10 -6.47 6.86 4.67
CA GLU A 10 -6.83 5.48 5.02
C GLU A 10 -5.62 4.68 5.50
N MET A 11 -4.54 4.67 4.72
CA MET A 11 -3.33 3.93 5.07
C MET A 11 -2.68 4.47 6.36
N LEU A 12 -2.60 5.80 6.50
CA LEU A 12 -1.99 6.41 7.68
C LEU A 12 -2.82 6.16 8.95
N GLN A 13 -4.13 6.09 8.85
CA GLN A 13 -4.98 5.72 9.98
C GLN A 13 -4.72 4.27 10.43
N LEU A 14 -4.61 3.34 9.47
CA LEU A 14 -4.25 1.96 9.76
C LEU A 14 -2.88 1.88 10.46
N VAL A 15 -1.88 2.55 9.91
CA VAL A 15 -0.53 2.59 10.50
C VAL A 15 -0.56 3.22 11.88
N ARG A 16 -1.34 4.29 12.08
CA ARG A 16 -1.54 4.92 13.39
C ARG A 16 -2.05 3.93 14.43
N CYS A 17 -3.08 3.16 14.11
CA CYS A 17 -3.61 2.13 14.99
C CYS A 17 -2.56 1.05 15.32
N MET A 18 -1.76 0.65 14.32
CA MET A 18 -0.70 -0.34 14.51
C MET A 18 0.46 0.19 15.37
N LEU A 19 0.83 1.47 15.22
CA LEU A 19 1.84 2.13 16.05
C LEU A 19 1.34 2.25 17.50
N SER A 20 0.13 2.80 17.70
CA SER A 20 -0.46 2.98 19.02
C SER A 20 -0.67 1.66 19.77
N SER A 21 -0.90 0.55 19.07
CA SER A 21 -1.03 -0.79 19.66
C SER A 21 0.30 -1.50 19.88
N GLY A 22 1.43 -0.86 19.58
CA GLY A 22 2.78 -1.46 19.70
C GLY A 22 3.11 -2.55 18.68
N LYS A 23 2.21 -2.86 17.74
CA LYS A 23 2.41 -3.94 16.74
C LYS A 23 3.54 -3.66 15.75
N LEU A 24 3.95 -2.40 15.60
CA LEU A 24 5.07 -1.99 14.76
C LEU A 24 6.33 -1.65 15.55
N SER A 25 6.35 -1.91 16.86
CA SER A 25 7.53 -1.69 17.69
C SER A 25 8.71 -2.52 17.17
N GLY A 26 9.89 -1.93 17.08
CA GLY A 26 11.11 -2.59 16.59
C GLY A 26 11.12 -2.93 15.11
N THR A 27 10.09 -2.51 14.32
CA THR A 27 10.07 -2.74 12.88
C THR A 27 10.55 -1.53 12.11
N ARG A 28 11.35 -1.75 11.06
CA ARG A 28 11.71 -0.71 10.10
C ARG A 28 10.60 -0.56 9.06
N ARG A 29 10.24 0.68 8.75
CA ARG A 29 9.12 1.02 7.89
C ARG A 29 9.57 1.82 6.68
N VAL A 30 9.01 1.49 5.52
CA VAL A 30 9.23 2.24 4.28
C VAL A 30 7.88 2.67 3.72
N TYR A 31 7.64 3.96 3.72
CA TYR A 31 6.47 4.58 3.11
C TYR A 31 6.76 4.83 1.65
N VAL A 32 5.97 4.26 0.77
CA VAL A 32 6.11 4.49 -0.67
C VAL A 32 5.02 5.42 -1.14
N VAL A 33 5.41 6.59 -1.60
CA VAL A 33 4.50 7.64 -2.07
C VAL A 33 4.75 7.98 -3.53
N ALA A 34 3.75 8.49 -4.23
CA ALA A 34 3.95 8.98 -5.58
C ALA A 34 4.76 10.29 -5.57
N LYS A 35 5.68 10.48 -6.49
CA LYS A 35 6.49 11.73 -6.61
C LYS A 35 5.65 13.00 -6.67
N THR A 36 4.45 12.92 -7.23
CA THR A 36 3.51 14.03 -7.36
C THR A 36 2.66 14.27 -6.10
N ASP A 37 2.89 13.51 -5.01
CA ASP A 37 2.08 13.55 -3.80
C ASP A 37 2.92 13.95 -2.56
N GLY A 38 3.40 15.19 -2.56
CA GLY A 38 4.17 15.74 -1.45
C GLY A 38 3.39 15.86 -0.14
N LEU A 39 2.05 15.97 -0.21
CA LEU A 39 1.21 16.00 1.00
C LEU A 39 1.22 14.65 1.74
N SER A 40 1.25 13.54 1.01
CA SER A 40 1.31 12.20 1.61
C SER A 40 2.63 11.96 2.34
N GLU A 41 3.73 12.47 1.81
CA GLU A 41 5.04 12.40 2.48
C GLU A 41 5.04 13.15 3.82
N ASN A 42 4.59 14.41 3.81
CA ASN A 42 4.55 15.23 5.04
C ASN A 42 3.65 14.59 6.11
N LYS A 43 2.51 14.04 5.70
CA LYS A 43 1.61 13.33 6.63
C LYS A 43 2.24 12.06 7.22
N ALA A 44 3.00 11.29 6.43
CA ALA A 44 3.70 10.10 6.92
C ALA A 44 4.80 10.48 7.92
N ILE A 45 5.57 11.53 7.65
CA ILE A 45 6.58 12.05 8.57
C ILE A 45 5.93 12.52 9.88
N SER A 46 4.90 13.36 9.79
CA SER A 46 4.16 13.83 10.97
C SER A 46 3.59 12.69 11.81
N LEU A 47 3.10 11.62 11.18
CA LEU A 47 2.60 10.47 11.90
C LEU A 47 3.70 9.79 12.71
N GLU A 48 4.86 9.55 12.13
CA GLU A 48 6.00 8.92 12.81
C GLU A 48 6.55 9.78 13.94
N GLU A 49 6.60 11.09 13.76
CA GLU A 49 7.06 12.04 14.78
C GLU A 49 6.10 12.12 15.96
N HIS A 50 4.79 12.20 15.72
CA HIS A 50 3.81 12.41 16.78
C HIS A 50 3.33 11.12 17.45
N VAL A 51 3.22 10.03 16.70
CA VAL A 51 2.67 8.77 17.22
C VAL A 51 3.76 7.73 17.44
N GLY A 52 4.74 7.68 16.54
CA GLY A 52 5.89 6.77 16.63
C GLY A 52 6.95 7.25 17.64
N GLY A 53 6.89 8.52 18.06
CA GLY A 53 7.89 9.12 18.95
C GLY A 53 9.29 9.22 18.32
N ILE A 54 9.39 9.21 16.99
CA ILE A 54 10.65 9.10 16.25
C ILE A 54 10.84 10.37 15.45
N SER A 55 11.87 11.15 15.78
CA SER A 55 12.25 12.33 14.98
C SER A 55 12.74 11.94 13.59
N ARG A 56 12.56 12.85 12.61
CA ARG A 56 13.09 12.69 11.25
C ARG A 56 14.60 12.43 11.30
N GLY A 57 15.03 11.23 10.92
CA GLY A 57 16.41 10.80 11.06
C GLY A 57 16.72 10.03 12.32
N GLY A 58 15.72 9.70 13.15
CA GLY A 58 15.86 8.78 14.28
C GLY A 58 16.49 7.47 13.79
N LEU A 59 17.63 7.11 14.39
CA LEU A 59 18.42 5.93 14.06
C LEU A 59 18.29 4.90 15.17
N ASP A 60 18.08 3.65 14.81
CA ASP A 60 18.46 2.52 15.64
C ASP A 60 19.90 2.08 15.30
N ARG A 61 20.38 1.00 15.94
CA ARG A 61 21.72 0.47 15.69
C ARG A 61 21.98 0.07 14.22
N GLU A 62 20.91 -0.07 13.41
CA GLU A 62 20.96 -0.55 12.03
C GLU A 62 20.55 0.51 10.99
N GLY A 63 20.25 1.73 11.41
CA GLY A 63 19.88 2.85 10.52
C GLY A 63 18.51 3.46 10.82
N PRO A 64 17.94 4.26 9.90
CA PRO A 64 16.69 4.97 10.17
C PRO A 64 15.51 4.03 10.34
N VAL A 65 14.73 4.23 11.38
CA VAL A 65 13.55 3.43 11.74
C VAL A 65 12.44 3.55 10.70
N PHE A 66 12.32 4.71 10.05
CA PHE A 66 11.44 4.85 8.90
C PHE A 66 12.07 5.62 7.75
N ARG A 67 11.61 5.36 6.54
CA ARG A 67 11.99 6.08 5.32
C ARG A 67 10.76 6.37 4.48
N VAL A 68 10.83 7.45 3.71
CA VAL A 68 9.82 7.76 2.69
C VAL A 68 10.51 7.70 1.33
N GLU A 69 10.04 6.81 0.48
CA GLU A 69 10.54 6.61 -0.89
C GLU A 69 9.50 7.10 -1.90
N ARG A 70 9.97 7.78 -2.93
CA ARG A 70 9.12 8.35 -3.98
C ARG A 70 9.20 7.54 -5.25
N ILE A 71 8.07 7.10 -5.77
CA ILE A 71 7.98 6.37 -7.03
C ILE A 71 7.19 7.14 -8.09
N ASP A 72 7.51 6.87 -9.35
CA ASP A 72 6.74 7.41 -10.47
C ASP A 72 5.35 6.75 -10.50
N ARG A 73 4.30 7.53 -10.82
CA ARG A 73 2.98 6.94 -11.06
C ARG A 73 3.00 6.10 -12.32
N ALA A 74 2.36 4.94 -12.28
CA ALA A 74 2.20 4.09 -13.47
C ALA A 74 1.40 4.81 -14.58
N ARG A 75 0.49 5.73 -14.21
CA ARG A 75 -0.30 6.54 -15.14
C ARG A 75 -0.65 7.87 -14.51
N GLU A 76 -0.53 8.96 -15.29
CA GLU A 76 -1.06 10.28 -14.95
C GLU A 76 -2.47 10.49 -15.55
N VAL A 77 -3.23 11.37 -14.91
CA VAL A 77 -4.57 11.72 -15.39
C VAL A 77 -4.44 12.49 -16.71
N GLY A 78 -5.12 12.02 -17.78
CA GLY A 78 -5.06 12.66 -19.10
C GLY A 78 -3.91 12.21 -20.01
N GLN A 79 -3.09 11.26 -19.59
CA GLN A 79 -1.97 10.74 -20.37
C GLN A 79 -2.43 9.83 -21.53
N SER A 80 -1.80 9.97 -22.71
CA SER A 80 -2.09 9.09 -23.85
C SER A 80 -1.68 7.64 -23.57
N TYR A 81 -2.28 6.68 -24.27
CA TYR A 81 -2.00 5.25 -24.05
C TYR A 81 -0.53 4.88 -24.32
N LEU A 82 0.10 5.44 -25.35
CA LEU A 82 1.50 5.16 -25.71
C LEU A 82 2.47 5.65 -24.63
N THR A 83 2.30 6.90 -24.16
CA THR A 83 3.13 7.44 -23.08
C THR A 83 2.86 6.75 -21.73
N SER A 84 1.63 6.26 -21.52
CA SER A 84 1.25 5.48 -20.34
C SER A 84 2.01 4.14 -20.26
N VAL A 85 2.27 3.48 -21.39
CA VAL A 85 3.09 2.24 -21.40
C VAL A 85 4.52 2.52 -20.94
N ALA A 86 5.16 3.57 -21.46
CA ALA A 86 6.53 3.92 -21.07
C ALA A 86 6.64 4.27 -19.58
N THR A 87 5.70 5.06 -19.05
CA THR A 87 5.67 5.42 -17.61
C THR A 87 5.38 4.20 -16.74
N THR A 88 4.53 3.29 -17.19
CA THR A 88 4.25 2.03 -16.48
C THR A 88 5.50 1.16 -16.41
N VAL A 89 6.20 0.94 -17.54
CA VAL A 89 7.47 0.18 -17.57
C VAL A 89 8.50 0.80 -16.64
N ARG A 90 8.68 2.12 -16.69
CA ARG A 90 9.60 2.83 -15.80
C ARG A 90 9.21 2.65 -14.32
N SER A 91 7.94 2.76 -13.99
CA SER A 91 7.43 2.51 -12.63
C SER A 91 7.72 1.07 -12.18
N PHE A 92 7.56 0.08 -13.06
CA PHE A 92 7.94 -1.30 -12.78
C PHE A 92 9.43 -1.45 -12.49
N MET A 93 10.31 -0.87 -13.29
CA MET A 93 11.77 -0.97 -13.11
C MET A 93 12.23 -0.30 -11.81
N THR A 94 11.76 0.93 -11.54
CA THR A 94 12.11 1.66 -10.31
C THR A 94 11.59 0.94 -9.06
N THR A 95 10.44 0.30 -9.15
CA THR A 95 9.86 -0.45 -8.03
C THR A 95 10.60 -1.76 -7.77
N ALA A 96 11.13 -2.42 -8.81
CA ALA A 96 11.96 -3.62 -8.66
C ALA A 96 13.23 -3.31 -7.84
N THR A 97 13.93 -2.23 -8.17
CA THR A 97 15.14 -1.82 -7.42
C THR A 97 14.83 -1.49 -5.97
N LEU A 98 13.67 -0.87 -5.71
CA LEU A 98 13.21 -0.56 -4.36
C LEU A 98 12.94 -1.85 -3.56
N VAL A 99 12.22 -2.80 -4.14
CA VAL A 99 11.92 -4.09 -3.49
C VAL A 99 13.20 -4.90 -3.22
N LEU A 100 14.16 -4.92 -4.16
CA LEU A 100 15.46 -5.57 -3.98
C LEU A 100 16.29 -4.92 -2.87
N ARG A 101 16.24 -3.58 -2.78
CA ARG A 101 16.98 -2.81 -1.76
C ARG A 101 16.47 -3.10 -0.35
N TYR A 102 15.16 -3.11 -0.17
CA TYR A 102 14.55 -3.21 1.16
C TYR A 102 14.19 -4.63 1.57
N ARG A 103 14.00 -5.56 0.62
CA ARG A 103 13.59 -6.95 0.83
C ARG A 103 12.52 -7.07 1.93
N PRO A 104 11.34 -6.45 1.74
CA PRO A 104 10.34 -6.35 2.79
C PRO A 104 9.82 -7.72 3.20
N GLY A 105 9.73 -7.98 4.50
CA GLY A 105 9.05 -9.17 5.03
C GLY A 105 7.52 -9.04 4.96
N MET A 106 7.03 -7.78 4.95
CA MET A 106 5.61 -7.46 4.86
C MET A 106 5.37 -6.25 3.97
N VAL A 107 4.36 -6.32 3.12
CA VAL A 107 3.87 -5.22 2.29
C VAL A 107 2.38 -5.03 2.55
N VAL A 108 1.98 -3.82 2.91
CA VAL A 108 0.58 -3.42 3.06
C VAL A 108 0.25 -2.39 2.01
N VAL A 109 -0.79 -2.64 1.22
CA VAL A 109 -1.21 -1.75 0.13
C VAL A 109 -2.72 -1.50 0.17
N ASN A 110 -3.12 -0.34 -0.35
CA ASN A 110 -4.52 0.03 -0.53
C ASN A 110 -4.74 0.70 -1.89
N GLY A 111 -5.86 0.44 -2.51
CA GLY A 111 -6.49 1.13 -3.66
C GLY A 111 -5.70 1.51 -4.92
N PRO A 112 -4.66 2.36 -4.88
CA PRO A 112 -4.07 2.93 -6.10
C PRO A 112 -3.36 1.92 -6.99
N GLY A 113 -3.46 2.08 -8.32
CA GLY A 113 -2.77 1.24 -9.30
C GLY A 113 -1.23 1.27 -9.20
N THR A 114 -0.66 2.30 -8.60
CA THR A 114 0.78 2.40 -8.28
C THR A 114 1.27 1.33 -7.31
N CYS A 115 0.37 0.67 -6.57
CA CYS A 115 0.72 -0.44 -5.69
C CYS A 115 0.99 -1.75 -6.44
N LEU A 116 0.44 -1.93 -7.66
CA LEU A 116 0.58 -3.17 -8.42
C LEU A 116 2.04 -3.57 -8.67
N PRO A 117 2.93 -2.70 -9.19
CA PRO A 117 4.33 -3.04 -9.38
C PRO A 117 5.02 -3.49 -8.10
N ILE A 118 4.74 -2.84 -6.96
CA ILE A 118 5.32 -3.18 -5.66
C ILE A 118 4.92 -4.59 -5.25
N VAL A 119 3.63 -4.93 -5.37
CA VAL A 119 3.11 -6.25 -5.00
C VAL A 119 3.68 -7.33 -5.90
N VAL A 120 3.73 -7.11 -7.22
CA VAL A 120 4.30 -8.07 -8.19
C VAL A 120 5.76 -8.37 -7.81
N TRP A 121 6.59 -7.35 -7.66
CA TRP A 121 8.00 -7.55 -7.34
C TRP A 121 8.23 -8.12 -5.94
N ALA A 122 7.42 -7.72 -4.94
CA ALA A 122 7.50 -8.33 -3.62
C ALA A 122 7.24 -9.85 -3.67
N ARG A 123 6.28 -10.29 -4.49
CA ARG A 123 5.96 -11.71 -4.66
C ARG A 123 7.00 -12.48 -5.46
N VAL A 124 7.61 -11.83 -6.46
CA VAL A 124 8.62 -12.46 -7.35
C VAL A 124 10.00 -12.47 -6.72
N LEU A 125 10.44 -11.33 -6.16
CA LEU A 125 11.83 -11.14 -5.72
C LEU A 125 12.03 -11.49 -4.24
N VAL A 126 10.96 -11.53 -3.43
CA VAL A 126 11.02 -11.84 -2.00
C VAL A 126 9.97 -12.92 -1.67
N PRO A 127 10.24 -14.21 -1.92
CA PRO A 127 9.25 -15.29 -1.77
C PRO A 127 8.61 -15.40 -0.38
N GLY A 128 9.32 -15.00 0.68
CA GLY A 128 8.80 -14.97 2.05
C GLY A 128 7.93 -13.74 2.40
N CYS A 129 7.83 -12.76 1.49
CA CYS A 129 7.08 -11.54 1.73
C CYS A 129 5.57 -11.80 1.89
N ARG A 130 4.99 -11.29 2.98
CA ARG A 130 3.54 -11.30 3.18
C ARG A 130 2.92 -10.02 2.63
N VAL A 131 1.99 -10.18 1.71
CA VAL A 131 1.27 -9.06 1.07
C VAL A 131 -0.14 -9.00 1.63
N TYR A 132 -0.48 -7.84 2.17
CA TYR A 132 -1.80 -7.49 2.66
C TYR A 132 -2.42 -6.41 1.80
N TYR A 133 -3.67 -6.58 1.45
CA TYR A 133 -4.44 -5.58 0.71
C TYR A 133 -5.63 -5.11 1.54
N VAL A 134 -5.83 -3.80 1.60
CA VAL A 134 -7.00 -3.19 2.26
C VAL A 134 -7.75 -2.37 1.22
N GLU A 135 -8.97 -2.77 0.90
CA GLU A 135 -9.81 -2.02 -0.04
C GLU A 135 -10.26 -0.69 0.58
N SER A 136 -10.44 0.32 -0.24
CA SER A 136 -10.92 1.63 0.21
C SER A 136 -12.33 1.57 0.77
N ILE A 137 -12.62 2.37 1.80
CA ILE A 137 -13.97 2.53 2.37
C ILE A 137 -14.98 3.05 1.34
N ALA A 138 -14.51 3.77 0.32
CA ALA A 138 -15.36 4.25 -0.78
C ALA A 138 -15.88 3.12 -1.69
N ARG A 139 -15.41 1.89 -1.51
CA ARG A 139 -15.83 0.73 -2.30
C ARG A 139 -16.84 -0.11 -1.53
N VAL A 140 -18.10 0.29 -1.65
CA VAL A 140 -19.22 -0.33 -0.94
C VAL A 140 -19.66 -1.64 -1.63
N ASP A 141 -19.89 -1.58 -2.95
CA ASP A 141 -20.55 -2.65 -3.71
C ASP A 141 -19.61 -3.44 -4.62
N HIS A 142 -18.42 -2.91 -4.89
CA HIS A 142 -17.49 -3.54 -5.83
C HIS A 142 -16.04 -3.21 -5.51
N LEU A 143 -15.14 -4.12 -5.87
CA LEU A 143 -13.70 -3.89 -5.75
C LEU A 143 -13.20 -2.83 -6.72
N SER A 144 -12.16 -2.13 -6.32
CA SER A 144 -11.36 -1.32 -7.22
C SER A 144 -10.71 -2.20 -8.31
N LEU A 145 -10.27 -1.57 -9.41
CA LEU A 145 -9.55 -2.29 -10.46
C LEU A 145 -8.29 -2.99 -9.90
N THR A 146 -7.56 -2.30 -9.04
CA THR A 146 -6.39 -2.87 -8.36
C THR A 146 -6.75 -4.08 -7.53
N GLY A 147 -7.80 -3.99 -6.70
CA GLY A 147 -8.29 -5.11 -5.90
C GLY A 147 -8.68 -6.31 -6.75
N LYS A 148 -9.42 -6.09 -7.84
CA LYS A 148 -9.79 -7.15 -8.79
C LYS A 148 -8.58 -7.86 -9.38
N VAL A 149 -7.58 -7.11 -9.84
CA VAL A 149 -6.35 -7.66 -10.43
C VAL A 149 -5.56 -8.47 -9.39
N LEU A 150 -5.35 -7.92 -8.19
CA LEU A 150 -4.62 -8.58 -7.12
C LEU A 150 -5.29 -9.88 -6.66
N LEU A 151 -6.62 -9.86 -6.56
CA LEU A 151 -7.41 -11.02 -6.17
C LEU A 151 -7.35 -12.11 -7.25
N LYS A 152 -7.59 -11.73 -8.52
CA LYS A 152 -7.58 -12.65 -9.66
C LYS A 152 -6.22 -13.32 -9.87
N LEU A 153 -5.12 -12.58 -9.69
CA LEU A 153 -3.76 -13.10 -9.83
C LEU A 153 -3.23 -13.81 -8.59
N GLY A 154 -3.99 -13.85 -7.49
CA GLY A 154 -3.58 -14.51 -6.25
C GLY A 154 -2.33 -13.90 -5.60
N LEU A 155 -2.07 -12.61 -5.84
CA LEU A 155 -0.84 -11.95 -5.38
C LEU A 155 -0.87 -11.57 -3.89
N VAL A 156 -2.04 -11.56 -3.28
CA VAL A 156 -2.23 -11.28 -1.84
C VAL A 156 -2.22 -12.60 -1.08
N ASN A 157 -1.22 -12.81 -0.23
CA ASN A 157 -1.02 -14.03 0.54
C ASN A 157 -1.09 -13.85 2.05
N GLY A 158 -1.09 -12.61 2.54
CA GLY A 158 -1.25 -12.28 3.95
C GLY A 158 -2.71 -12.10 4.35
N GLY A 159 -3.49 -11.34 3.55
CA GLY A 159 -4.91 -11.11 3.78
C GLY A 159 -5.48 -10.05 2.85
N PHE A 160 -6.68 -10.28 2.37
CA PHE A 160 -7.42 -9.34 1.51
C PHE A 160 -8.62 -8.81 2.32
N PHE A 161 -8.55 -7.55 2.72
CA PHE A 161 -9.53 -6.93 3.60
C PHE A 161 -10.44 -5.98 2.83
N VAL A 162 -11.73 -6.10 3.09
CA VAL A 162 -12.75 -5.14 2.64
C VAL A 162 -13.41 -4.50 3.85
N GLN A 163 -13.94 -3.30 3.68
CA GLN A 163 -14.45 -2.47 4.77
C GLN A 163 -15.97 -2.57 4.94
N TRP A 164 -16.63 -3.29 4.04
CA TRP A 164 -18.08 -3.51 4.04
C TRP A 164 -18.39 -5.00 4.07
N LYS A 165 -19.29 -5.38 4.97
CA LYS A 165 -19.69 -6.77 5.14
C LYS A 165 -20.40 -7.28 3.90
N GLU A 166 -21.28 -6.47 3.34
CA GLU A 166 -22.06 -6.77 2.14
C GLU A 166 -21.15 -7.12 0.95
N LEU A 167 -20.08 -6.35 0.77
CA LEU A 167 -19.07 -6.63 -0.25
C LEU A 167 -18.32 -7.94 0.02
N ALA A 168 -17.98 -8.22 1.27
CA ALA A 168 -17.32 -9.48 1.64
C ALA A 168 -18.22 -10.68 1.35
N ASP A 169 -19.49 -10.59 1.70
CA ASP A 169 -20.47 -11.67 1.52
C ASP A 169 -20.70 -11.92 0.03
N THR A 170 -20.93 -10.87 -0.78
CA THR A 170 -21.04 -10.98 -2.26
C THR A 170 -19.82 -11.63 -2.89
N LEU A 171 -18.62 -11.24 -2.47
CA LEU A 171 -17.38 -11.81 -3.03
C LEU A 171 -17.18 -13.28 -2.63
N LYS A 172 -17.59 -13.67 -1.44
CA LYS A 172 -17.58 -15.08 -1.00
C LYS A 172 -18.52 -15.93 -1.81
N GLU A 173 -19.75 -15.44 -2.07
CA GLU A 173 -20.73 -16.11 -2.95
C GLU A 173 -20.18 -16.30 -4.37
N GLN A 174 -19.36 -15.37 -4.85
CA GLN A 174 -18.65 -15.46 -6.13
C GLN A 174 -17.41 -16.38 -6.09
N GLY A 175 -17.19 -17.13 -5.00
CA GLY A 175 -16.07 -18.05 -4.84
C GLY A 175 -14.76 -17.43 -4.36
N CYS A 176 -14.77 -16.15 -3.95
CA CYS A 176 -13.59 -15.44 -3.46
C CYS A 176 -13.38 -15.65 -1.94
N GLY A 177 -13.20 -16.89 -1.49
CA GLY A 177 -13.11 -17.26 -0.07
C GLY A 177 -11.95 -16.62 0.73
N ARG A 178 -11.03 -15.92 0.07
CA ARG A 178 -9.89 -15.24 0.71
C ARG A 178 -10.17 -13.82 1.18
N VAL A 179 -11.37 -13.30 0.91
CA VAL A 179 -11.77 -11.94 1.30
C VAL A 179 -12.29 -11.95 2.73
N VAL A 180 -11.81 -11.02 3.54
CA VAL A 180 -12.13 -10.90 4.96
C VAL A 180 -12.74 -9.52 5.24
N PHE A 181 -13.87 -9.50 5.91
CA PHE A 181 -14.38 -8.32 6.59
C PHE A 181 -13.90 -8.36 8.06
N ALA A 182 -13.07 -7.41 8.44
CA ALA A 182 -12.53 -7.29 9.81
C ALA A 182 -13.05 -6.03 10.53
N GLY A 183 -14.19 -5.50 10.11
CA GLY A 183 -14.67 -4.19 10.55
C GLY A 183 -14.12 -3.06 9.70
N ARG A 184 -14.52 -1.83 10.03
CA ARG A 184 -13.98 -0.62 9.40
C ARG A 184 -12.64 -0.28 10.03
N VAL A 185 -11.69 0.12 9.21
CA VAL A 185 -10.34 0.50 9.67
C VAL A 185 -10.33 1.92 10.27
N TYR A 186 -11.43 2.67 10.10
CA TYR A 186 -11.64 4.03 10.62
C TYR A 186 -12.94 4.17 11.40
#